data_fcf7c624a9e882f35b08daba41cf4102
#
_entry.id   fcf7c624a9e882f35b08daba41cf4102
#
_cell.length_a   1.000
_cell.length_b   1.000
_cell.length_c   1.000
_cell.angle_alpha   90.00
_cell.angle_beta   90.00
_cell.angle_gamma   90.00
#
_symmetry.space_group_name_H-M   'P 1'
#
loop_
_entity.id
_entity.type
_entity.pdbx_description
1 polymer ?
#
loop_
_entity_poly.entity_id
_entity_poly.type
_entity_poly.pdbx_seq_one_letter_code
_entity_poly.pdbx_strand_id
1 'polypeptide(L)'
;MATDLTKVTPEEIARFRVELEDYPNSEAIAALDVIEKECDGYLEDAIPLLLIRQTGIEPDKKLADLLEKCRQFICQQEVREALESGFLVPAIEPISIGAGIPPGVATAIGICAFKLGIKKVCAGCDS
;
A
#
# COMPACT_ATOMS: atom_id res chain seq x y z
N MET A 1 10.85 -10.06 -15.75
CA MET A 1 10.92 -9.85 -14.34
C MET A 1 9.80 -8.99 -13.86
N ALA A 2 9.10 -9.45 -12.88
CA ALA A 2 7.88 -8.82 -12.43
C ALA A 2 8.11 -7.63 -11.50
N THR A 3 9.35 -7.29 -11.22
CA THR A 3 9.67 -6.28 -10.22
C THR A 3 9.26 -4.87 -10.59
N ASP A 4 9.11 -4.59 -11.88
CA ASP A 4 8.72 -3.25 -12.31
C ASP A 4 7.31 -2.86 -11.89
N LEU A 5 6.43 -3.85 -11.73
CA LEU A 5 5.05 -3.59 -11.32
C LEU A 5 4.95 -3.13 -9.87
N THR A 6 5.94 -3.46 -9.05
CA THR A 6 5.95 -3.07 -7.65
C THR A 6 6.88 -1.90 -7.38
N LYS A 7 7.46 -1.31 -8.42
CA LYS A 7 8.31 -0.13 -8.28
C LYS A 7 7.48 1.14 -8.47
N VAL A 8 7.56 2.02 -7.50
CA VAL A 8 6.86 3.31 -7.52
C VAL A 8 7.81 4.38 -8.06
N THR A 9 7.37 5.10 -9.07
CA THR A 9 8.21 6.14 -9.69
C THR A 9 8.18 7.42 -8.84
N PRO A 10 9.19 8.31 -9.01
CA PRO A 10 9.17 9.60 -8.30
C PRO A 10 7.92 10.42 -8.59
N GLU A 11 7.41 10.36 -9.82
CA GLU A 11 6.20 11.07 -10.20
C GLU A 11 4.98 10.54 -9.44
N GLU A 12 4.90 9.23 -9.28
CA GLU A 12 3.82 8.61 -8.53
C GLU A 12 3.89 8.99 -7.05
N ILE A 13 5.10 8.99 -6.49
CA ILE A 13 5.31 9.43 -5.11
C ILE A 13 4.86 10.88 -4.92
N ALA A 14 5.25 11.76 -5.84
CA ALA A 14 4.87 13.17 -5.75
C ALA A 14 3.34 13.34 -5.78
N ARG A 15 2.67 12.57 -6.61
CA ARG A 15 1.22 12.59 -6.70
C ARG A 15 0.57 12.14 -5.39
N PHE A 16 1.06 11.07 -4.79
CA PHE A 16 0.54 10.60 -3.52
C PHE A 16 0.82 11.57 -2.38
N ARG A 17 1.96 12.26 -2.41
CA ARG A 17 2.26 13.29 -1.41
C ARG A 17 1.25 14.42 -1.48
N VAL A 18 0.89 14.85 -2.67
CA VAL A 18 -0.12 15.90 -2.84
C VAL A 18 -1.46 15.46 -2.26
N GLU A 19 -1.84 14.22 -2.54
CA GLU A 19 -3.09 13.69 -2.00
C GLU A 19 -3.05 13.64 -0.47
N LEU A 20 -1.93 13.23 0.11
CA LEU A 20 -1.78 13.09 1.55
C LEU A 20 -1.69 14.43 2.28
N GLU A 21 -1.55 15.54 1.56
CA GLU A 21 -1.61 16.87 2.19
C GLU A 21 -2.95 17.12 2.88
N ASP A 22 -4.01 16.55 2.34
CA ASP A 22 -5.35 16.65 2.93
C ASP A 22 -5.63 15.56 3.96
N TYR A 23 -4.70 14.65 4.16
CA TYR A 23 -4.83 13.56 5.11
C TYR A 23 -3.55 13.52 5.95
N PRO A 24 -3.47 14.33 7.00
CA PRO A 24 -2.21 14.50 7.75
C PRO A 24 -1.90 13.33 8.66
N ASN A 25 -1.61 12.18 8.10
CA ASN A 25 -1.20 11.00 8.85
C ASN A 25 0.33 10.85 8.71
N SER A 26 1.04 11.05 9.82
CA SER A 26 2.50 11.04 9.80
C SER A 26 3.09 9.70 9.39
N GLU A 27 2.42 8.59 9.73
CA GLU A 27 2.89 7.26 9.34
C GLU A 27 2.74 7.03 7.84
N ALA A 28 1.64 7.52 7.26
CA ALA A 28 1.44 7.40 5.81
C ALA A 28 2.47 8.22 5.03
N ILE A 29 2.74 9.42 5.50
CA ILE A 29 3.74 10.30 4.87
C ILE A 29 5.13 9.68 5.01
N ALA A 30 5.46 9.16 6.19
CA ALA A 30 6.73 8.49 6.42
C ALA A 30 6.89 7.27 5.51
N ALA A 31 5.79 6.58 5.22
CA ALA A 31 5.84 5.43 4.31
C ALA A 31 6.30 5.83 2.92
N LEU A 32 5.81 6.97 2.41
CA LEU A 32 6.26 7.47 1.11
C LEU A 32 7.75 7.80 1.13
N ASP A 33 8.25 8.37 2.22
CA ASP A 33 9.67 8.66 2.35
C ASP A 33 10.51 7.37 2.33
N VAL A 34 10.08 6.34 3.03
CA VAL A 34 10.79 5.06 3.06
C VAL A 34 10.81 4.45 1.67
N ILE A 35 9.67 4.43 1.00
CA ILE A 35 9.58 3.86 -0.35
C ILE A 35 10.54 4.58 -1.30
N GLU A 36 10.52 5.91 -1.28
CA GLU A 36 11.30 6.70 -2.23
C GLU A 36 12.78 6.72 -1.90
N LYS A 37 13.11 7.06 -0.64
CA LYS A 37 14.49 7.39 -0.27
C LYS A 37 15.31 6.19 0.18
N GLU A 38 14.68 5.21 0.79
CA GLU A 38 15.41 4.08 1.35
C GLU A 38 15.30 2.82 0.49
N CYS A 39 14.26 2.71 -0.32
CA CYS A 39 14.00 1.51 -1.10
C CYS A 39 13.93 1.76 -2.61
N ASP A 40 14.27 2.96 -3.05
CA ASP A 40 14.30 3.33 -4.48
C ASP A 40 12.98 3.03 -5.20
N GLY A 41 11.86 3.12 -4.47
CA GLY A 41 10.56 2.84 -5.03
C GLY A 41 10.14 1.37 -4.98
N TYR A 42 10.98 0.48 -4.51
CA TYR A 42 10.67 -0.95 -4.48
C TYR A 42 9.81 -1.32 -3.27
N LEU A 43 8.54 -1.63 -3.52
CA LEU A 43 7.59 -1.98 -2.48
C LEU A 43 7.94 -3.30 -1.78
N GLU A 44 8.56 -4.22 -2.49
CA GLU A 44 9.00 -5.49 -1.91
C GLU A 44 9.99 -5.29 -0.77
N ASP A 45 10.79 -4.25 -0.85
CA ASP A 45 11.75 -3.90 0.20
C ASP A 45 11.12 -2.99 1.25
N ALA A 46 10.24 -2.09 0.81
CA ALA A 46 9.66 -1.08 1.69
C ALA A 46 8.66 -1.65 2.70
N ILE A 47 7.83 -2.58 2.26
CA ILE A 47 6.77 -3.11 3.12
C ILE A 47 7.33 -3.86 4.34
N PRO A 48 8.29 -4.80 4.19
CA PRO A 48 8.90 -5.42 5.37
C PRO A 48 9.59 -4.41 6.27
N LEU A 49 10.27 -3.42 5.69
CA LEU A 49 10.97 -2.40 6.46
C LEU A 49 10.00 -1.56 7.28
N LEU A 50 8.87 -1.17 6.69
CA LEU A 50 7.84 -0.42 7.38
C LEU A 50 7.21 -1.26 8.51
N LEU A 51 6.98 -2.53 8.28
CA LEU A 51 6.46 -3.41 9.33
C LEU A 51 7.40 -3.43 10.53
N ILE A 52 8.69 -3.62 10.30
CA ILE A 52 9.67 -3.64 11.38
C ILE A 52 9.67 -2.31 12.14
N ARG A 53 9.68 -1.20 11.42
CA ARG A 53 9.77 0.12 12.03
C ARG A 53 8.54 0.55 12.78
N GLN A 54 7.37 0.16 12.27
CA GLN A 54 6.11 0.63 12.85
C GLN A 54 5.50 -0.35 13.85
N THR A 55 5.88 -1.61 13.80
CA THR A 55 5.36 -2.61 14.76
C THR A 55 6.45 -3.19 15.67
N GLY A 56 7.70 -3.08 15.28
CA GLY A 56 8.81 -3.71 15.98
C GLY A 56 8.87 -5.22 15.78
N ILE A 57 8.01 -5.76 14.95
CA ILE A 57 7.92 -7.20 14.71
C ILE A 57 8.47 -7.50 13.34
N GLU A 58 9.43 -8.42 13.27
CA GLU A 58 9.98 -8.85 12.00
C GLU A 58 8.94 -9.68 11.24
N PRO A 59 8.68 -9.36 9.95
CA PRO A 59 7.65 -10.09 9.21
C PRO A 59 8.12 -11.49 8.85
N ASP A 60 7.30 -12.49 9.16
CA ASP A 60 7.53 -13.86 8.74
C ASP A 60 6.89 -14.16 7.41
N LYS A 61 6.10 -13.23 6.86
CA LYS A 61 5.30 -13.46 5.68
C LYS A 61 5.83 -12.68 4.50
N LYS A 62 5.70 -13.26 3.32
CA LYS A 62 6.07 -12.59 2.09
C LYS A 62 5.02 -11.55 1.73
N LEU A 63 5.40 -10.63 0.84
CA LEU A 63 4.49 -9.61 0.33
C LEU A 63 3.18 -10.21 -0.19
N ALA A 64 3.25 -11.32 -0.90
CA ALA A 64 2.06 -11.97 -1.45
C ALA A 64 1.08 -12.39 -0.35
N ASP A 65 1.60 -12.91 0.78
CA ASP A 65 0.76 -13.30 1.91
C ASP A 65 0.08 -12.10 2.55
N LEU A 66 0.81 -11.00 2.66
CA LEU A 66 0.27 -9.78 3.23
C LEU A 66 -0.80 -9.18 2.33
N LEU A 67 -0.58 -9.20 1.02
CA LEU A 67 -1.59 -8.78 0.06
C LEU A 67 -2.84 -9.63 0.15
N GLU A 68 -2.67 -10.95 0.30
CA GLU A 68 -3.80 -11.86 0.44
C GLU A 68 -4.62 -11.55 1.69
N LYS A 69 -3.93 -11.25 2.80
CA LYS A 69 -4.59 -10.87 4.05
C LYS A 69 -5.39 -9.57 3.89
N CYS A 70 -4.87 -8.62 3.13
CA CYS A 70 -5.50 -7.32 2.93
C CYS A 70 -6.55 -7.32 1.82
N ARG A 71 -6.57 -8.36 1.00
CA ARG A 71 -7.35 -8.40 -0.23
C ARG A 71 -8.83 -8.13 -0.04
N GLN A 72 -9.44 -8.72 0.97
CA GLN A 72 -10.87 -8.50 1.22
C GLN A 72 -11.18 -7.04 1.52
N PHE A 73 -10.24 -6.31 2.11
CA PHE A 73 -10.42 -4.89 2.42
C PHE A 73 -10.15 -4.02 1.19
N ILE A 74 -9.16 -4.41 0.40
CA ILE A 74 -8.83 -3.73 -0.87
C ILE A 74 -10.01 -3.82 -1.84
N CYS A 75 -10.71 -4.96 -1.84
CA CYS A 75 -11.76 -5.23 -2.82
C CYS A 75 -13.14 -4.80 -2.38
N GLN A 76 -13.28 -4.15 -1.23
CA GLN A 76 -14.52 -3.51 -0.84
C GLN A 76 -14.82 -2.39 -1.84
N GLN A 77 -16.09 -2.18 -2.16
CA GLN A 77 -16.47 -1.30 -3.26
C GLN A 77 -15.84 0.09 -3.15
N GLU A 78 -15.91 0.73 -2.00
CA GLU A 78 -15.38 2.08 -1.83
C GLU A 78 -13.87 2.14 -2.00
N VAL A 79 -13.16 1.18 -1.43
CA VAL A 79 -11.70 1.10 -1.51
C VAL A 79 -11.28 0.79 -2.93
N ARG A 80 -11.93 -0.20 -3.53
CA ARG A 80 -11.64 -0.61 -4.89
C ARG A 80 -11.80 0.52 -5.88
N GLU A 81 -12.91 1.26 -5.79
CA GLU A 81 -13.17 2.39 -6.69
C GLU A 81 -12.16 3.50 -6.50
N ALA A 82 -11.78 3.79 -5.26
CA ALA A 82 -10.79 4.82 -4.99
C ALA A 82 -9.44 4.45 -5.61
N LEU A 83 -9.00 3.22 -5.40
CA LEU A 83 -7.71 2.77 -5.93
C LEU A 83 -7.71 2.70 -7.45
N GLU A 84 -8.82 2.28 -8.05
CA GLU A 84 -8.94 2.27 -9.52
C GLU A 84 -8.83 3.67 -10.10
N SER A 85 -9.31 4.67 -9.36
CA SER A 85 -9.23 6.06 -9.76
C SER A 85 -7.89 6.72 -9.40
N GLY A 86 -7.02 5.99 -8.73
CA GLY A 86 -5.70 6.48 -8.35
C GLY A 86 -5.66 7.23 -7.03
N PHE A 87 -6.70 7.12 -6.20
CA PHE A 87 -6.75 7.76 -4.89
C PHE A 87 -6.39 6.76 -3.80
N LEU A 88 -5.47 7.16 -2.94
CA LEU A 88 -4.94 6.30 -1.89
C LEU A 88 -5.64 6.51 -0.54
N VAL A 89 -5.98 7.75 -0.21
CA VAL A 89 -6.49 8.10 1.12
C VAL A 89 -7.70 7.27 1.54
N PRO A 90 -8.73 7.08 0.71
CA PRO A 90 -9.88 6.29 1.15
C PRO A 90 -9.57 4.82 1.42
N ALA A 91 -8.42 4.33 0.96
CA ALA A 91 -8.00 2.95 1.16
C ALA A 91 -7.23 2.73 2.45
N ILE A 92 -6.57 3.77 2.97
CA ILE A 92 -5.64 3.62 4.09
C ILE A 92 -6.33 3.10 5.36
N GLU A 93 -7.38 3.76 5.82
CA GLU A 93 -8.06 3.37 7.05
C GLU A 93 -8.73 2.00 6.97
N PRO A 94 -9.49 1.68 5.92
CA PRO A 94 -10.11 0.36 5.85
C PRO A 94 -9.08 -0.78 5.85
N ILE A 95 -7.98 -0.60 5.15
CA ILE A 95 -6.93 -1.61 5.11
C ILE A 95 -6.24 -1.70 6.48
N SER A 96 -5.90 -0.55 7.05
CA SER A 96 -5.21 -0.51 8.35
C SER A 96 -6.04 -1.15 9.45
N ILE A 97 -7.28 -0.73 9.58
CA ILE A 97 -8.18 -1.22 10.62
C ILE A 97 -8.56 -2.68 10.36
N GLY A 98 -8.93 -2.99 9.14
CA GLY A 98 -9.39 -4.33 8.78
C GLY A 98 -8.31 -5.38 8.91
N ALA A 99 -7.11 -5.11 8.43
CA ALA A 99 -6.02 -6.07 8.47
C ALA A 99 -5.20 -5.99 9.77
N GLY A 100 -5.43 -4.97 10.60
CA GLY A 100 -4.69 -4.79 11.85
C GLY A 100 -3.23 -4.42 11.61
N ILE A 101 -2.97 -3.57 10.64
CA ILE A 101 -1.61 -3.11 10.31
C ILE A 101 -1.52 -1.59 10.45
N PRO A 102 -0.31 -1.06 10.67
CA PRO A 102 -0.14 0.40 10.80
C PRO A 102 -0.54 1.15 9.52
N PRO A 103 -0.95 2.41 9.64
CA PRO A 103 -1.35 3.22 8.47
C PRO A 103 -0.26 3.33 7.40
N GLY A 104 1.01 3.37 7.80
CA GLY A 104 2.11 3.41 6.83
C GLY A 104 2.21 2.14 6.01
N VAL A 105 2.05 0.98 6.67
CA VAL A 105 2.05 -0.29 5.96
C VAL A 105 0.82 -0.37 5.05
N ALA A 106 -0.35 0.07 5.54
CA ALA A 106 -1.56 0.11 4.73
C ALA A 106 -1.39 1.00 3.50
N THR A 107 -0.69 2.13 3.66
CA THR A 107 -0.37 3.03 2.55
C THR A 107 0.43 2.30 1.47
N ALA A 108 1.48 1.61 1.88
CA ALA A 108 2.32 0.87 0.94
C ALA A 108 1.56 -0.27 0.27
N ILE A 109 0.71 -0.96 1.02
CA ILE A 109 -0.12 -2.04 0.48
C ILE A 109 -1.11 -1.49 -0.55
N GLY A 110 -1.72 -0.34 -0.26
CA GLY A 110 -2.64 0.31 -1.20
C GLY A 110 -1.94 0.68 -2.50
N ILE A 111 -0.75 1.24 -2.41
CA ILE A 111 0.05 1.57 -3.59
C ILE A 111 0.39 0.31 -4.37
N CYS A 112 0.77 -0.76 -3.68
CA CYS A 112 1.09 -2.02 -4.32
C CYS A 112 -0.10 -2.58 -5.09
N ALA A 113 -1.28 -2.55 -4.50
CA ALA A 113 -2.50 -3.00 -5.15
C ALA A 113 -2.81 -2.17 -6.39
N PHE A 114 -2.62 -0.85 -6.29
CA PHE A 114 -2.80 0.04 -7.43
C PHE A 114 -1.84 -0.30 -8.57
N LYS A 115 -0.57 -0.53 -8.24
CA LYS A 115 0.45 -0.85 -9.24
C LYS A 115 0.22 -2.21 -9.91
N LEU A 116 -0.22 -3.19 -9.14
CA LEU A 116 -0.50 -4.53 -9.66
C LEU A 116 -1.78 -4.57 -10.51
N GLY A 117 -2.67 -3.61 -10.28
CA GLY A 117 -3.95 -3.57 -10.96
C GLY A 117 -5.06 -4.13 -10.08
N ILE A 118 -6.01 -3.26 -9.76
CA ILE A 118 -7.09 -3.61 -8.83
C ILE A 118 -7.94 -4.77 -9.35
N LYS A 119 -8.21 -4.81 -10.65
CA LYS A 119 -8.98 -5.91 -11.24
C LYS A 119 -8.28 -7.24 -11.03
N LYS A 120 -6.95 -7.24 -11.15
CA LYS A 120 -6.15 -8.44 -10.99
C LYS A 120 -6.11 -8.88 -9.54
N VAL A 121 -5.90 -7.93 -8.63
CA VAL A 121 -5.86 -8.20 -7.20
C VAL A 121 -7.20 -8.74 -6.71
N CYS A 122 -8.30 -8.22 -7.24
CA CYS A 122 -9.64 -8.57 -6.78
C CYS A 122 -10.32 -9.66 -7.58
N ALA A 123 -9.63 -10.27 -8.52
CA ALA A 123 -10.23 -11.25 -9.43
C ALA A 123 -10.87 -12.44 -8.70
N GLY A 124 -10.35 -12.82 -7.56
CA GLY A 124 -10.91 -13.95 -6.81
C GLY A 124 -11.93 -13.55 -5.76
N CYS A 125 -12.22 -12.26 -5.61
CA CYS A 125 -13.14 -11.76 -4.58
C CYS A 125 -14.57 -11.58 -5.08
N ASP A 126 -14.77 -11.60 -6.38
CA ASP A 126 -16.06 -11.31 -7.01
C ASP A 126 -16.85 -12.58 -7.28
N SER A 127 -17.06 -13.35 -6.30
CA SER A 127 -17.83 -14.56 -6.48
C SER A 127 -19.25 -14.42 -6.01
#